data_1a2e88c977bca60cc5a30b3fc9a7deec
#
_entry.id   1a2e88c977bca60cc5a30b3fc9a7deec
#
_cell.length_a   1.000
_cell.length_b   1.000
_cell.length_c   1.000
_cell.angle_alpha   90.00
_cell.angle_beta   90.00
_cell.angle_gamma   90.00
#
_symmetry.space_group_name_H-M   'P 1'
#
loop_
_entity.id
_entity.type
_entity.pdbx_description
1 polymer ?
#
loop_
_entity_poly.entity_id
_entity_poly.type
_entity_poly.pdbx_seq_one_letter_code
_entity_poly.pdbx_strand_id
1 'polypeptide(L)'
;MSGIKAGIWIHGQNDIPLGDQIALAAESGFQSIRSYHIGYAEKAAPALRQSGMSLFGGMYVDAAALVEDWRSQVRLDELAQYHELGVPLEAICVGNELREGGDAPDKKRFTARISFGLANVISTYRQWLDEHGYSTLLTYAVEGIAFNAEGYFHEWVWPLIDVCDLLSLNAYPMGRSAWFTFDAFEESRRFLFDSRTRDDRFERFEQRLRRTLGELKQAGKGAFLSETGFPSAVGYHREGERLVIPESDNARYGEVMHQFVDLIRKVNDDCGGCIRALYFYEWSDNVYHGKIWNEEQSPIHAAFGLCDRFCVPKVDIKELVGRLSAEAPSRA
;
A
#
# COMPACT_ATOMS: atom_id res chain seq x y z
N MET A 1 15.01 15.53 -10.90
CA MET A 1 13.90 14.55 -10.84
C MET A 1 13.17 14.83 -9.56
N SER A 2 11.83 14.87 -9.55
CA SER A 2 11.06 15.07 -8.31
C SER A 2 11.22 13.84 -7.40
N GLY A 3 11.42 14.07 -6.09
CA GLY A 3 11.46 13.00 -5.09
C GLY A 3 10.15 12.20 -5.06
N ILE A 4 10.17 11.06 -4.42
CA ILE A 4 8.99 10.22 -4.20
C ILE A 4 8.18 10.84 -3.04
N LYS A 5 6.89 11.10 -3.24
CA LYS A 5 5.99 11.56 -2.19
C LYS A 5 5.82 10.47 -1.12
N ALA A 6 6.00 10.83 0.15
CA ALA A 6 5.80 9.90 1.25
C ALA A 6 4.35 9.92 1.73
N GLY A 7 3.72 8.77 1.69
CA GLY A 7 2.40 8.52 2.23
C GLY A 7 2.41 7.42 3.29
N ILE A 8 1.31 7.29 4.01
CA ILE A 8 1.20 6.34 5.11
C ILE A 8 -0.21 5.76 5.21
N TRP A 9 -0.30 4.49 5.57
CA TRP A 9 -1.50 3.86 6.06
C TRP A 9 -1.67 4.13 7.55
N ILE A 10 -2.88 4.54 7.96
CA ILE A 10 -3.23 4.69 9.37
C ILE A 10 -4.51 3.90 9.61
N HIS A 11 -4.45 2.84 10.40
CA HIS A 11 -5.64 2.14 10.84
C HIS A 11 -6.32 2.91 11.98
N GLY A 12 -7.64 3.12 11.86
CA GLY A 12 -8.41 3.82 12.88
C GLY A 12 -8.63 3.01 14.18
N GLN A 13 -8.09 1.80 14.28
CA GLN A 13 -8.24 0.89 15.43
C GLN A 13 -6.92 0.84 16.19
N ASN A 14 -6.65 1.86 16.99
CA ASN A 14 -5.46 1.93 17.84
C ASN A 14 -5.82 2.60 19.18
N ASP A 15 -4.90 2.50 20.17
CA ASP A 15 -5.02 3.15 21.48
C ASP A 15 -4.96 4.69 21.38
N ILE A 16 -4.39 5.22 20.29
CA ILE A 16 -4.30 6.65 19.99
C ILE A 16 -5.43 7.04 19.01
N PRO A 17 -6.17 8.12 19.26
CA PRO A 17 -7.22 8.62 18.36
C PRO A 17 -6.69 8.86 16.93
N LEU A 18 -7.52 8.58 15.92
CA LEU A 18 -7.15 8.72 14.51
C LEU A 18 -6.62 10.14 14.18
N GLY A 19 -7.25 11.18 14.72
CA GLY A 19 -6.83 12.55 14.48
C GLY A 19 -5.43 12.85 14.99
N ASP A 20 -5.07 12.32 16.17
CA ASP A 20 -3.75 12.49 16.78
C ASP A 20 -2.70 11.70 15.98
N GLN A 21 -3.03 10.50 15.52
CA GLN A 21 -2.12 9.73 14.65
C GLN A 21 -1.83 10.48 13.33
N ILE A 22 -2.84 11.10 12.72
CA ILE A 22 -2.68 11.91 11.50
C ILE A 22 -1.79 13.11 11.77
N ALA A 23 -1.98 13.81 12.90
CA ALA A 23 -1.14 14.94 13.28
C ALA A 23 0.33 14.53 13.46
N LEU A 24 0.59 13.43 14.18
CA LEU A 24 1.95 12.88 14.38
C LEU A 24 2.59 12.45 13.05
N ALA A 25 1.83 11.85 12.14
CA ALA A 25 2.32 11.48 10.82
C ALA A 25 2.69 12.73 10.00
N ALA A 26 1.87 13.78 10.02
CA ALA A 26 2.17 15.05 9.36
C ALA A 26 3.42 15.71 9.93
N GLU A 27 3.58 15.77 11.25
CA GLU A 27 4.77 16.29 11.94
C GLU A 27 6.05 15.49 11.61
N SER A 28 5.87 14.22 11.27
CA SER A 28 6.95 13.33 10.83
C SER A 28 7.31 13.50 9.36
N GLY A 29 6.57 14.35 8.60
CA GLY A 29 6.87 14.70 7.22
C GLY A 29 6.05 13.94 6.17
N PHE A 30 5.11 13.07 6.56
CA PHE A 30 4.20 12.45 5.61
C PHE A 30 3.27 13.48 4.98
N GLN A 31 2.98 13.30 3.70
CA GLN A 31 2.24 14.26 2.89
C GLN A 31 0.85 13.76 2.50
N SER A 32 0.59 12.47 2.68
CA SER A 32 -0.66 11.82 2.27
C SER A 32 -1.00 10.64 3.17
N ILE A 33 -2.30 10.40 3.37
CA ILE A 33 -2.75 9.12 3.91
C ILE A 33 -3.54 8.34 2.85
N ARG A 34 -3.53 7.02 2.98
CA ARG A 34 -4.36 6.14 2.17
C ARG A 34 -5.56 5.63 2.98
N SER A 35 -6.72 5.52 2.32
CA SER A 35 -7.93 4.89 2.88
C SER A 35 -8.44 3.76 1.97
N TYR A 36 -9.19 2.80 2.52
CA TYR A 36 -9.84 1.75 1.74
C TYR A 36 -11.30 2.07 1.38
N HIS A 37 -11.94 3.01 2.07
CA HIS A 37 -13.34 3.34 1.85
C HIS A 37 -13.69 4.75 2.38
N ILE A 38 -14.80 5.29 1.88
CA ILE A 38 -15.26 6.65 2.19
C ILE A 38 -15.49 6.87 3.70
N GLY A 39 -16.11 5.94 4.41
CA GLY A 39 -16.39 6.09 5.83
C GLY A 39 -15.15 6.23 6.74
N TYR A 40 -13.97 5.74 6.31
CA TYR A 40 -12.70 6.07 6.96
C TYR A 40 -12.26 7.49 6.59
N ALA A 41 -12.35 7.84 5.31
CA ALA A 41 -11.95 9.15 4.82
C ALA A 41 -12.74 10.29 5.49
N GLU A 42 -14.06 10.11 5.71
CA GLU A 42 -14.91 11.04 6.45
C GLU A 42 -14.42 11.28 7.88
N LYS A 43 -14.03 10.21 8.59
CA LYS A 43 -13.47 10.31 9.94
C LYS A 43 -12.11 11.00 9.97
N ALA A 44 -11.30 10.81 8.95
CA ALA A 44 -9.96 11.38 8.82
C ALA A 44 -9.99 12.85 8.34
N ALA A 45 -11.01 13.26 7.58
CA ALA A 45 -11.09 14.55 6.90
C ALA A 45 -10.85 15.78 7.80
N PRO A 46 -11.38 15.87 9.03
CA PRO A 46 -11.09 17.02 9.90
C PRO A 46 -9.59 17.19 10.20
N ALA A 47 -8.91 16.09 10.54
CA ALA A 47 -7.47 16.10 10.83
C ALA A 47 -6.63 16.34 9.57
N LEU A 48 -7.06 15.81 8.41
CA LEU A 48 -6.40 16.07 7.13
C LEU A 48 -6.46 17.54 6.73
N ARG A 49 -7.63 18.19 6.89
CA ARG A 49 -7.77 19.63 6.64
C ARG A 49 -6.84 20.45 7.55
N GLN A 50 -6.75 20.05 8.82
CA GLN A 50 -5.91 20.76 9.80
C GLN A 50 -4.41 20.57 9.50
N SER A 51 -3.98 19.37 9.11
CA SER A 51 -2.58 19.06 8.82
C SER A 51 -2.12 19.43 7.41
N GLY A 52 -3.05 19.71 6.50
CA GLY A 52 -2.75 19.96 5.09
C GLY A 52 -2.32 18.72 4.31
N MET A 53 -2.48 17.52 4.87
CA MET A 53 -2.19 16.28 4.16
C MET A 53 -3.25 16.00 3.09
N SER A 54 -2.82 15.35 2.02
CA SER A 54 -3.73 14.85 0.97
C SER A 54 -4.28 13.46 1.32
N LEU A 55 -5.33 13.08 0.60
CA LEU A 55 -5.96 11.77 0.70
C LEU A 55 -5.74 10.98 -0.59
N PHE A 56 -5.30 9.74 -0.45
CA PHE A 56 -5.43 8.69 -1.44
C PHE A 56 -6.63 7.83 -1.05
N GLY A 57 -7.78 8.07 -1.68
CA GLY A 57 -9.04 7.41 -1.38
C GLY A 57 -9.11 5.99 -1.92
N GLY A 58 -9.94 5.15 -1.33
CA GLY A 58 -10.22 3.81 -1.80
C GLY A 58 -11.73 3.58 -1.95
N MET A 59 -12.13 2.91 -3.01
CA MET A 59 -13.51 2.46 -3.23
C MET A 59 -13.56 0.94 -3.17
N TYR A 60 -14.38 0.45 -2.27
CA TYR A 60 -14.58 -0.98 -2.12
C TYR A 60 -15.28 -1.56 -3.35
N VAL A 61 -14.77 -2.67 -3.85
CA VAL A 61 -15.37 -3.44 -4.94
C VAL A 61 -15.47 -4.89 -4.50
N ASP A 62 -16.66 -5.48 -4.63
CA ASP A 62 -16.87 -6.90 -4.42
C ASP A 62 -16.55 -7.68 -5.70
N ALA A 63 -15.59 -8.61 -5.62
CA ALA A 63 -15.11 -9.33 -6.79
C ALA A 63 -16.18 -10.25 -7.42
N ALA A 64 -17.05 -10.87 -6.61
CA ALA A 64 -18.09 -11.76 -7.12
C ALA A 64 -19.19 -10.96 -7.83
N ALA A 65 -19.65 -9.88 -7.19
CA ALA A 65 -20.65 -8.99 -7.78
C ALA A 65 -20.12 -8.28 -9.03
N LEU A 66 -18.84 -7.88 -9.04
CA LEU A 66 -18.18 -7.28 -10.19
C LEU A 66 -18.19 -8.20 -11.41
N VAL A 67 -17.91 -9.48 -11.18
CA VAL A 67 -17.86 -10.50 -12.23
C VAL A 67 -19.27 -10.86 -12.74
N GLU A 68 -20.28 -10.81 -11.88
CA GLU A 68 -21.67 -11.05 -12.23
C GLU A 68 -22.27 -9.87 -13.01
N ASP A 69 -22.21 -8.67 -12.43
CA ASP A 69 -22.63 -7.43 -13.07
C ASP A 69 -21.80 -6.26 -12.57
N TRP A 70 -20.81 -5.83 -13.33
CA TRP A 70 -19.92 -4.72 -12.97
C TRP A 70 -20.65 -3.40 -12.69
N ARG A 71 -21.85 -3.19 -13.28
CA ARG A 71 -22.64 -1.97 -13.06
C ARG A 71 -23.09 -1.83 -11.62
N SER A 72 -23.28 -2.95 -10.92
CA SER A 72 -23.62 -2.97 -9.49
C SER A 72 -22.50 -2.42 -8.60
N GLN A 73 -21.28 -2.32 -9.13
CA GLN A 73 -20.11 -1.80 -8.42
C GLN A 73 -19.81 -0.33 -8.72
N VAL A 74 -20.61 0.32 -9.57
CA VAL A 74 -20.50 1.76 -9.84
C VAL A 74 -21.18 2.55 -8.72
N ARG A 75 -20.42 3.36 -7.99
CA ARG A 75 -20.87 4.14 -6.81
C ARG A 75 -20.49 5.60 -6.99
N LEU A 76 -21.21 6.30 -7.87
CA LEU A 76 -20.94 7.70 -8.17
C LEU A 76 -21.23 8.64 -6.99
N ASP A 77 -22.15 8.26 -6.11
CA ASP A 77 -22.43 8.97 -4.86
C ASP A 77 -21.24 8.93 -3.89
N GLU A 78 -20.58 7.78 -3.72
CA GLU A 78 -19.34 7.70 -2.92
C GLU A 78 -18.21 8.53 -3.55
N LEU A 79 -18.09 8.51 -4.89
CA LEU A 79 -17.10 9.33 -5.60
C LEU A 79 -17.34 10.82 -5.38
N ALA A 80 -18.59 11.27 -5.43
CA ALA A 80 -18.98 12.65 -5.12
C ALA A 80 -18.64 13.02 -3.66
N GLN A 81 -18.96 12.15 -2.70
CA GLN A 81 -18.63 12.35 -1.29
C GLN A 81 -17.14 12.59 -1.05
N TYR A 82 -16.24 11.86 -1.75
CA TYR A 82 -14.80 12.11 -1.66
C TYR A 82 -14.44 13.56 -2.01
N HIS A 83 -15.08 14.14 -3.01
CA HIS A 83 -14.86 15.54 -3.42
C HIS A 83 -15.46 16.55 -2.45
N GLU A 84 -16.51 16.16 -1.72
CA GLU A 84 -17.17 17.01 -0.71
C GLU A 84 -16.41 17.05 0.63
N LEU A 85 -15.43 16.15 0.86
CA LEU A 85 -14.65 16.13 2.11
C LEU A 85 -13.84 17.41 2.36
N GLY A 86 -13.59 18.21 1.34
CA GLY A 86 -12.80 19.45 1.45
C GLY A 86 -11.34 19.19 1.83
N VAL A 87 -10.78 18.04 1.42
CA VAL A 87 -9.36 17.69 1.53
C VAL A 87 -8.75 17.53 0.13
N PRO A 88 -7.46 17.80 -0.06
CA PRO A 88 -6.80 17.54 -1.34
C PRO A 88 -6.88 16.04 -1.66
N LEU A 89 -7.62 15.69 -2.71
CA LEU A 89 -7.78 14.30 -3.17
C LEU A 89 -6.75 14.01 -4.25
N GLU A 90 -5.78 13.15 -3.95
CA GLU A 90 -4.68 12.83 -4.86
C GLU A 90 -5.08 11.82 -5.93
N ALA A 91 -5.70 10.73 -5.47
CA ALA A 91 -6.16 9.66 -6.33
C ALA A 91 -7.30 8.87 -5.65
N ILE A 92 -8.03 8.12 -6.46
CA ILE A 92 -8.99 7.09 -6.01
C ILE A 92 -8.52 5.73 -6.50
N CYS A 93 -8.34 4.80 -5.56
CA CYS A 93 -8.08 3.40 -5.83
C CYS A 93 -9.41 2.63 -5.95
N VAL A 94 -9.71 2.14 -7.12
CA VAL A 94 -10.96 1.40 -7.39
C VAL A 94 -10.71 -0.09 -7.19
N GLY A 95 -11.03 -0.59 -6.01
CA GLY A 95 -10.73 -1.96 -5.59
C GLY A 95 -9.28 -2.16 -5.15
N ASN A 96 -9.04 -3.22 -4.39
CA ASN A 96 -7.73 -3.59 -3.87
C ASN A 96 -7.55 -5.11 -3.93
N GLU A 97 -6.56 -5.60 -4.66
CA GLU A 97 -6.16 -7.01 -4.70
C GLU A 97 -7.31 -8.00 -4.98
N LEU A 98 -8.20 -7.67 -5.91
CA LEU A 98 -9.39 -8.48 -6.19
C LEU A 98 -9.02 -9.84 -6.76
N ARG A 99 -9.77 -10.86 -6.35
CA ARG A 99 -9.57 -12.26 -6.75
C ARG A 99 -10.91 -13.00 -6.86
N GLU A 100 -11.01 -13.89 -7.81
CA GLU A 100 -12.14 -14.82 -7.94
C GLU A 100 -11.69 -16.29 -8.02
N GLY A 101 -12.62 -17.21 -7.87
CA GLY A 101 -12.43 -18.66 -7.98
C GLY A 101 -12.12 -19.33 -6.64
N GLY A 102 -12.46 -20.61 -6.55
CA GLY A 102 -12.22 -21.57 -5.46
C GLY A 102 -12.43 -21.10 -4.01
N ASP A 103 -12.90 -21.98 -3.15
CA ASP A 103 -13.10 -21.64 -1.72
C ASP A 103 -11.78 -21.48 -0.96
N ALA A 104 -10.70 -22.13 -1.42
CA ALA A 104 -9.40 -22.03 -0.81
C ALA A 104 -8.62 -20.81 -1.33
N PRO A 105 -7.90 -20.06 -0.46
CA PRO A 105 -7.17 -18.85 -0.86
C PRO A 105 -6.15 -19.05 -1.99
N ASP A 106 -5.52 -20.23 -2.04
CA ASP A 106 -4.55 -20.62 -3.07
C ASP A 106 -5.17 -20.85 -4.45
N LYS A 107 -6.49 -21.05 -4.52
CA LYS A 107 -7.24 -21.22 -5.77
C LYS A 107 -7.80 -19.93 -6.33
N LYS A 108 -7.81 -18.86 -5.55
CA LYS A 108 -8.27 -17.54 -6.02
C LYS A 108 -7.25 -16.92 -6.98
N ARG A 109 -7.75 -16.33 -8.06
CA ARG A 109 -6.93 -15.71 -9.12
C ARG A 109 -7.46 -14.34 -9.50
N PHE A 110 -6.56 -13.50 -9.99
CA PHE A 110 -6.95 -12.34 -10.78
C PHE A 110 -7.25 -12.81 -12.22
N THR A 111 -8.41 -12.48 -12.73
CA THR A 111 -8.91 -13.03 -14.02
C THR A 111 -9.25 -11.95 -15.02
N ALA A 112 -9.39 -12.33 -16.29
CA ALA A 112 -9.88 -11.44 -17.34
C ALA A 112 -11.26 -10.83 -17.01
N ARG A 113 -12.13 -11.58 -16.31
CA ARG A 113 -13.47 -11.10 -15.90
C ARG A 113 -13.37 -9.96 -14.88
N ILE A 114 -12.50 -10.10 -13.87
CA ILE A 114 -12.22 -9.02 -12.91
C ILE A 114 -11.66 -7.81 -13.65
N SER A 115 -10.65 -8.01 -14.51
CA SER A 115 -10.03 -6.92 -15.27
C SER A 115 -11.05 -6.16 -16.12
N PHE A 116 -11.88 -6.89 -16.88
CA PHE A 116 -12.93 -6.28 -17.70
C PHE A 116 -13.95 -5.50 -16.86
N GLY A 117 -14.41 -6.08 -15.74
CA GLY A 117 -15.34 -5.42 -14.83
C GLY A 117 -14.77 -4.14 -14.27
N LEU A 118 -13.53 -4.19 -13.73
CA LEU A 118 -12.83 -3.02 -13.19
C LEU A 118 -12.59 -1.95 -14.24
N ALA A 119 -12.17 -2.32 -15.45
CA ALA A 119 -11.94 -1.36 -16.54
C ALA A 119 -13.20 -0.57 -16.87
N ASN A 120 -14.37 -1.23 -16.87
CA ASN A 120 -15.65 -0.55 -17.10
C ASN A 120 -16.03 0.38 -15.93
N VAL A 121 -15.84 -0.05 -14.68
CA VAL A 121 -16.10 0.78 -13.51
C VAL A 121 -15.19 2.03 -13.51
N ILE A 122 -13.87 1.85 -13.75
CA ILE A 122 -12.90 2.94 -13.80
C ILE A 122 -13.22 3.91 -14.94
N SER A 123 -13.57 3.40 -16.12
CA SER A 123 -13.96 4.24 -17.27
C SER A 123 -15.23 5.05 -16.96
N THR A 124 -16.21 4.47 -16.25
CA THR A 124 -17.40 5.19 -15.81
C THR A 124 -17.06 6.31 -14.83
N TYR A 125 -16.14 6.05 -13.87
CA TYR A 125 -15.68 7.08 -12.94
C TYR A 125 -14.89 8.18 -13.66
N ARG A 126 -14.06 7.85 -14.64
CA ARG A 126 -13.34 8.85 -15.45
C ARG A 126 -14.33 9.76 -16.16
N GLN A 127 -15.31 9.19 -16.83
CA GLN A 127 -16.32 9.99 -17.51
C GLN A 127 -17.03 10.95 -16.54
N TRP A 128 -17.43 10.47 -15.36
CA TRP A 128 -18.07 11.30 -14.34
C TRP A 128 -17.16 12.42 -13.84
N LEU A 129 -15.87 12.13 -13.59
CA LEU A 129 -14.88 13.12 -13.16
C LEU A 129 -14.69 14.21 -14.22
N ASP A 130 -14.58 13.82 -15.49
CA ASP A 130 -14.42 14.75 -16.62
C ASP A 130 -15.64 15.66 -16.79
N GLU A 131 -16.86 15.10 -16.67
CA GLU A 131 -18.13 15.85 -16.72
C GLU A 131 -18.25 16.88 -15.58
N HIS A 132 -17.62 16.63 -14.42
CA HIS A 132 -17.62 17.52 -13.26
C HIS A 132 -16.36 18.37 -13.14
N GLY A 133 -15.42 18.27 -14.08
CA GLY A 133 -14.20 19.07 -14.09
C GLY A 133 -13.17 18.69 -13.02
N TYR A 134 -13.20 17.46 -12.51
CA TYR A 134 -12.25 16.97 -11.52
C TYR A 134 -11.02 16.31 -12.18
N SER A 135 -9.82 16.64 -11.68
CA SER A 135 -8.54 16.11 -12.15
C SER A 135 -7.99 14.95 -11.28
N THR A 136 -8.84 14.34 -10.46
CA THR A 136 -8.45 13.24 -9.57
C THR A 136 -7.98 12.03 -10.37
N LEU A 137 -6.84 11.46 -9.96
CA LEU A 137 -6.28 10.27 -10.60
C LEU A 137 -7.08 9.02 -10.22
N LEU A 138 -7.27 8.12 -11.18
CA LEU A 138 -7.87 6.80 -10.96
C LEU A 138 -6.83 5.72 -11.09
N THR A 139 -6.88 4.76 -10.18
CA THR A 139 -5.95 3.63 -10.12
C THR A 139 -6.63 2.37 -9.59
N TYR A 140 -5.98 1.23 -9.79
CA TYR A 140 -6.31 -0.05 -9.16
C TYR A 140 -5.06 -0.61 -8.48
N ALA A 141 -5.21 -1.22 -7.30
CA ALA A 141 -4.09 -1.81 -6.58
C ALA A 141 -3.92 -3.30 -6.95
N VAL A 142 -2.81 -3.60 -7.60
CA VAL A 142 -2.40 -4.96 -7.96
C VAL A 142 -1.43 -5.54 -6.94
N GLU A 143 -1.44 -6.87 -6.84
CA GLU A 143 -0.53 -7.63 -6.01
C GLU A 143 0.22 -8.71 -6.82
N GLY A 144 0.98 -9.56 -6.11
CA GLY A 144 1.82 -10.60 -6.71
C GLY A 144 1.13 -11.59 -7.64
N ILE A 145 -0.20 -11.78 -7.55
CA ILE A 145 -0.95 -12.64 -8.48
C ILE A 145 -1.21 -12.00 -9.85
N ALA A 146 -1.03 -10.70 -9.97
CA ALA A 146 -1.14 -9.99 -11.24
C ALA A 146 0.11 -10.16 -12.13
N PHE A 147 1.14 -10.84 -11.62
CA PHE A 147 2.41 -11.07 -12.29
C PHE A 147 2.61 -12.56 -12.61
N ASN A 148 3.24 -12.83 -13.75
CA ASN A 148 3.71 -14.17 -14.07
C ASN A 148 4.97 -14.55 -13.26
N ALA A 149 5.49 -15.77 -13.46
CA ALA A 149 6.65 -16.26 -12.71
C ALA A 149 7.92 -15.42 -12.93
N GLU A 150 8.05 -14.77 -14.09
CA GLU A 150 9.16 -13.91 -14.46
C GLU A 150 9.01 -12.48 -13.91
N GLY A 151 7.83 -12.14 -13.34
CA GLY A 151 7.53 -10.83 -12.76
C GLY A 151 7.01 -9.79 -13.76
N TYR A 152 6.52 -10.22 -14.93
CA TYR A 152 5.79 -9.39 -15.87
C TYR A 152 4.29 -9.42 -15.59
N PHE A 153 3.57 -8.38 -16.01
CA PHE A 153 2.12 -8.39 -15.91
C PHE A 153 1.50 -9.52 -16.73
N HIS A 154 0.47 -10.15 -16.15
CA HIS A 154 -0.41 -11.00 -16.93
C HIS A 154 -1.16 -10.18 -17.99
N GLU A 155 -1.50 -10.80 -19.10
CA GLU A 155 -2.21 -10.14 -20.21
C GLU A 155 -3.54 -9.47 -19.78
N TRP A 156 -4.18 -9.98 -18.73
CA TRP A 156 -5.41 -9.39 -18.19
C TRP A 156 -5.18 -8.08 -17.43
N VAL A 157 -3.98 -7.69 -17.09
CA VAL A 157 -3.69 -6.42 -16.40
C VAL A 157 -3.68 -5.24 -17.37
N TRP A 158 -3.35 -5.49 -18.65
CA TRP A 158 -3.22 -4.44 -19.64
C TRP A 158 -4.47 -3.59 -19.85
N PRO A 159 -5.71 -4.16 -19.91
CA PRO A 159 -6.93 -3.34 -19.99
C PRO A 159 -7.09 -2.35 -18.82
N LEU A 160 -6.56 -2.69 -17.63
CA LEU A 160 -6.56 -1.77 -16.48
C LEU A 160 -5.49 -0.71 -16.62
N ILE A 161 -4.29 -1.07 -17.10
CA ILE A 161 -3.21 -0.10 -17.36
C ILE A 161 -3.70 0.97 -18.36
N ASP A 162 -4.45 0.58 -19.37
CA ASP A 162 -4.98 1.49 -20.38
C ASP A 162 -5.94 2.52 -19.79
N VAL A 163 -6.85 2.13 -18.90
CA VAL A 163 -7.89 3.01 -18.35
C VAL A 163 -7.47 3.74 -17.07
N CYS A 164 -6.48 3.24 -16.32
CA CYS A 164 -5.94 3.92 -15.16
C CYS A 164 -4.99 5.07 -15.56
N ASP A 165 -4.94 6.13 -14.75
CA ASP A 165 -3.95 7.20 -14.92
C ASP A 165 -2.55 6.77 -14.52
N LEU A 166 -2.48 5.91 -13.52
CA LEU A 166 -1.30 5.21 -13.02
C LEU A 166 -1.73 3.88 -12.41
N LEU A 167 -0.79 3.01 -12.10
CA LEU A 167 -1.09 1.75 -11.42
C LEU A 167 -0.59 1.77 -9.98
N SER A 168 -1.40 1.27 -9.05
CA SER A 168 -1.01 1.06 -7.66
C SER A 168 -0.44 -0.34 -7.47
N LEU A 169 0.70 -0.44 -6.79
CA LEU A 169 1.43 -1.68 -6.56
C LEU A 169 1.50 -1.95 -5.05
N ASN A 170 0.91 -3.06 -4.61
CA ASN A 170 1.14 -3.58 -3.26
C ASN A 170 2.37 -4.50 -3.33
N ALA A 171 3.52 -3.96 -2.95
CA ALA A 171 4.81 -4.59 -3.16
C ALA A 171 5.62 -4.68 -1.87
N TYR A 172 5.91 -5.90 -1.45
CA TYR A 172 6.58 -6.20 -0.19
C TYR A 172 7.85 -7.03 -0.42
N PRO A 173 8.99 -6.68 0.23
CA PRO A 173 10.26 -7.35 -0.03
C PRO A 173 10.30 -8.80 0.47
N MET A 174 9.59 -9.13 1.55
CA MET A 174 9.56 -10.49 2.07
C MET A 174 8.71 -11.45 1.23
N GLY A 175 7.80 -10.93 0.40
CA GLY A 175 6.81 -11.71 -0.32
C GLY A 175 5.66 -12.17 0.59
N ARG A 176 4.49 -12.36 0.00
CA ARG A 176 3.24 -12.62 0.75
C ARG A 176 3.18 -14.00 1.39
N SER A 177 3.76 -15.03 0.75
CA SER A 177 3.76 -16.40 1.27
C SER A 177 4.39 -16.53 2.65
N ALA A 178 5.34 -15.66 2.98
CA ALA A 178 5.99 -15.65 4.29
C ALA A 178 5.05 -15.22 5.44
N TRP A 179 3.90 -14.58 5.15
CA TRP A 179 3.04 -14.00 6.20
C TRP A 179 1.93 -14.92 6.68
N PHE A 180 1.60 -15.94 5.89
CA PHE A 180 0.49 -16.85 6.17
C PHE A 180 0.95 -18.20 6.75
N THR A 181 2.23 -18.34 7.10
CA THR A 181 2.77 -19.54 7.69
C THR A 181 2.96 -19.40 9.19
N PHE A 182 2.93 -20.51 9.92
CA PHE A 182 3.27 -20.54 11.34
C PHE A 182 4.70 -20.04 11.61
N ASP A 183 5.55 -20.05 10.59
CA ASP A 183 6.96 -19.62 10.63
C ASP A 183 7.15 -18.14 10.31
N ALA A 184 6.09 -17.34 10.21
CA ALA A 184 6.18 -15.95 9.77
C ALA A 184 7.12 -15.09 10.64
N PHE A 185 7.19 -15.35 11.94
CA PHE A 185 8.13 -14.67 12.85
C PHE A 185 9.58 -15.10 12.59
N GLU A 186 9.83 -16.37 12.33
CA GLU A 186 11.16 -16.83 11.96
C GLU A 186 11.59 -16.27 10.60
N GLU A 187 10.70 -16.19 9.63
CA GLU A 187 10.97 -15.54 8.35
C GLU A 187 11.26 -14.03 8.51
N SER A 188 10.51 -13.33 9.36
CA SER A 188 10.79 -11.93 9.72
C SER A 188 12.16 -11.79 10.40
N ARG A 189 12.46 -12.65 11.37
CA ARG A 189 13.74 -12.69 12.05
C ARG A 189 14.89 -12.93 11.08
N ARG A 190 14.77 -13.92 10.17
CA ARG A 190 15.78 -14.18 9.14
C ARG A 190 15.97 -12.97 8.24
N PHE A 191 14.88 -12.35 7.80
CA PHE A 191 14.96 -11.14 6.98
C PHE A 191 15.70 -9.99 7.69
N LEU A 192 15.46 -9.81 8.97
CA LEU A 192 16.11 -8.74 9.74
C LEU A 192 17.57 -9.05 10.05
N PHE A 193 17.94 -10.28 10.43
CA PHE A 193 19.23 -10.59 11.02
C PHE A 193 20.18 -11.38 10.11
N ASP A 194 19.68 -12.16 9.16
CA ASP A 194 20.51 -12.88 8.20
C ASP A 194 20.67 -12.03 6.92
N SER A 195 21.88 -11.49 6.74
CA SER A 195 22.19 -10.63 5.59
C SER A 195 21.99 -11.36 4.27
N ARG A 196 22.34 -12.65 4.16
CA ARG A 196 22.19 -13.42 2.94
C ARG A 196 20.72 -13.56 2.55
N THR A 197 19.86 -13.91 3.49
CA THR A 197 18.40 -13.99 3.27
C THR A 197 17.83 -12.64 2.86
N ARG A 198 18.24 -11.57 3.53
CA ARG A 198 17.79 -10.21 3.24
C ARG A 198 18.23 -9.76 1.84
N ASP A 199 19.50 -9.93 1.51
CA ASP A 199 20.07 -9.50 0.24
C ASP A 199 19.40 -10.23 -0.95
N ASP A 200 19.14 -11.55 -0.82
CA ASP A 200 18.38 -12.33 -1.80
C ASP A 200 16.93 -11.82 -1.96
N ARG A 201 16.27 -11.46 -0.86
CA ARG A 201 14.90 -10.89 -0.89
C ARG A 201 14.89 -9.51 -1.53
N PHE A 202 15.85 -8.66 -1.21
CA PHE A 202 15.97 -7.33 -1.81
C PHE A 202 16.31 -7.41 -3.29
N GLU A 203 17.19 -8.31 -3.71
CA GLU A 203 17.50 -8.51 -5.11
C GLU A 203 16.27 -8.95 -5.91
N ARG A 204 15.51 -9.92 -5.42
CA ARG A 204 14.25 -10.35 -6.08
C ARG A 204 13.22 -9.24 -6.14
N PHE A 205 13.08 -8.46 -5.07
CA PHE A 205 12.20 -7.31 -5.03
C PHE A 205 12.63 -6.25 -6.06
N GLU A 206 13.93 -5.90 -6.09
CA GLU A 206 14.51 -4.96 -7.04
C GLU A 206 14.25 -5.40 -8.49
N GLN A 207 14.56 -6.64 -8.82
CA GLN A 207 14.37 -7.18 -10.17
C GLN A 207 12.91 -7.10 -10.61
N ARG A 208 11.96 -7.49 -9.74
CA ARG A 208 10.54 -7.42 -10.03
C ARG A 208 10.09 -5.99 -10.21
N LEU A 209 10.45 -5.10 -9.29
CA LEU A 209 10.06 -3.70 -9.35
C LEU A 209 10.57 -3.03 -10.63
N ARG A 210 11.82 -3.28 -11.01
CA ARG A 210 12.41 -2.76 -12.27
C ARG A 210 11.63 -3.22 -13.51
N ARG A 211 11.26 -4.50 -13.58
CA ARG A 211 10.48 -5.02 -14.71
C ARG A 211 9.11 -4.36 -14.77
N THR A 212 8.40 -4.34 -13.65
CA THR A 212 7.07 -3.71 -13.55
C THR A 212 7.09 -2.23 -13.95
N LEU A 213 8.06 -1.45 -13.43
CA LEU A 213 8.18 -0.04 -13.79
C LEU A 213 8.62 0.14 -15.25
N GLY A 214 9.39 -0.78 -15.81
CA GLY A 214 9.76 -0.80 -17.22
C GLY A 214 8.54 -0.98 -18.12
N GLU A 215 7.64 -1.91 -17.80
CA GLU A 215 6.39 -2.12 -18.54
C GLU A 215 5.47 -0.88 -18.44
N LEU A 216 5.28 -0.32 -17.24
CA LEU A 216 4.47 0.88 -17.05
C LEU A 216 5.04 2.09 -17.81
N LYS A 217 6.36 2.26 -17.80
CA LYS A 217 7.02 3.31 -18.56
C LYS A 217 6.80 3.17 -20.06
N GLN A 218 6.85 1.95 -20.60
CA GLN A 218 6.56 1.68 -22.01
C GLN A 218 5.10 2.02 -22.36
N ALA A 219 4.17 1.83 -21.41
CA ALA A 219 2.78 2.23 -21.53
C ALA A 219 2.54 3.74 -21.28
N GLY A 220 3.58 4.53 -20.99
CA GLY A 220 3.44 5.95 -20.65
C GLY A 220 2.81 6.20 -19.26
N LYS A 221 2.82 5.21 -18.37
CA LYS A 221 2.19 5.26 -17.05
C LYS A 221 3.21 5.36 -15.93
N GLY A 222 2.78 5.97 -14.81
CA GLY A 222 3.51 5.95 -13.54
C GLY A 222 2.96 4.91 -12.58
N ALA A 223 3.54 4.87 -11.38
CA ALA A 223 3.09 3.99 -10.30
C ALA A 223 2.96 4.72 -8.97
N PHE A 224 2.05 4.24 -8.10
CA PHE A 224 2.17 4.34 -6.66
C PHE A 224 2.65 3.01 -6.10
N LEU A 225 3.60 3.02 -5.16
CA LEU A 225 3.77 1.91 -4.23
C LEU A 225 2.72 2.09 -3.14
N SER A 226 1.53 1.54 -3.37
CA SER A 226 0.34 1.83 -2.56
C SER A 226 0.32 1.10 -1.23
N GLU A 227 1.04 0.01 -1.12
CA GLU A 227 1.36 -0.67 0.14
C GLU A 227 2.76 -1.25 0.05
N THR A 228 3.61 -0.90 1.02
CA THR A 228 4.94 -1.49 1.12
C THR A 228 5.45 -1.44 2.56
N GLY A 229 6.37 -2.32 2.88
CA GLY A 229 6.94 -2.44 4.21
C GLY A 229 7.28 -3.89 4.55
N PHE A 230 7.61 -4.13 5.79
CA PHE A 230 7.83 -5.45 6.35
C PHE A 230 7.66 -5.39 7.86
N PRO A 231 7.35 -6.54 8.53
CA PRO A 231 7.14 -6.56 9.96
C PRO A 231 8.45 -6.33 10.73
N SER A 232 8.35 -5.65 11.87
CA SER A 232 9.46 -5.41 12.78
C SER A 232 9.68 -6.56 13.77
N ALA A 233 8.70 -7.47 13.90
CA ALA A 233 8.66 -8.44 14.98
C ALA A 233 9.60 -9.62 14.76
N VAL A 234 10.21 -10.03 15.85
CA VAL A 234 11.02 -11.26 15.99
C VAL A 234 10.33 -12.30 16.89
N GLY A 235 9.23 -11.92 17.51
CA GLY A 235 8.39 -12.72 18.38
C GLY A 235 7.12 -11.95 18.76
N TYR A 236 6.31 -12.53 19.64
CA TYR A 236 5.12 -11.88 20.18
C TYR A 236 4.71 -12.50 21.50
N HIS A 237 3.98 -11.73 22.32
CA HIS A 237 3.20 -12.26 23.43
C HIS A 237 1.74 -11.81 23.34
N ARG A 238 0.86 -12.43 24.13
CA ARG A 238 -0.56 -12.06 24.18
C ARG A 238 -0.88 -11.37 25.50
N GLU A 239 -1.57 -10.24 25.42
CA GLU A 239 -2.19 -9.59 26.58
C GLU A 239 -3.70 -9.95 26.62
N GLY A 240 -4.04 -10.98 27.41
CA GLY A 240 -5.38 -11.54 27.40
C GLY A 240 -5.73 -12.24 26.08
N GLU A 241 -7.03 -12.38 25.80
CA GLU A 241 -7.51 -13.06 24.57
C GLU A 241 -7.52 -12.16 23.32
N ARG A 242 -7.22 -10.86 23.46
CA ARG A 242 -7.59 -9.87 22.47
C ARG A 242 -6.43 -9.12 21.81
N LEU A 243 -5.27 -9.11 22.43
CA LEU A 243 -4.15 -8.31 21.96
C LEU A 243 -2.95 -9.20 21.65
N VAL A 244 -2.38 -8.98 20.48
CA VAL A 244 -1.09 -9.55 20.07
C VAL A 244 -0.07 -8.43 20.13
N ILE A 245 0.89 -8.51 21.05
CA ILE A 245 1.92 -7.52 21.24
C ILE A 245 3.20 -8.01 20.56
N PRO A 246 3.68 -7.34 19.48
CA PRO A 246 4.92 -7.70 18.83
C PRO A 246 6.13 -7.48 19.75
N GLU A 247 7.10 -8.36 19.67
CA GLU A 247 8.44 -8.18 20.22
C GLU A 247 9.37 -7.76 19.08
N SER A 248 9.81 -6.50 19.07
CA SER A 248 10.55 -5.92 17.98
C SER A 248 11.97 -5.53 18.38
N ASP A 249 12.94 -5.69 17.46
CA ASP A 249 14.25 -5.04 17.53
C ASP A 249 14.21 -3.76 16.68
N ASN A 250 13.92 -2.64 17.33
CA ASN A 250 13.70 -1.36 16.65
C ASN A 250 14.98 -0.85 15.96
N ALA A 251 16.16 -1.08 16.54
CA ALA A 251 17.42 -0.63 15.96
C ALA A 251 17.68 -1.37 14.65
N ARG A 252 17.52 -2.69 14.66
CA ARG A 252 17.72 -3.51 13.48
C ARG A 252 16.65 -3.26 12.42
N TYR A 253 15.38 -3.12 12.84
CA TYR A 253 14.29 -2.75 11.96
C TYR A 253 14.56 -1.43 11.23
N GLY A 254 14.98 -0.39 11.96
CA GLY A 254 15.29 0.93 11.40
C GLY A 254 16.43 0.86 10.37
N GLU A 255 17.51 0.13 10.68
CA GLU A 255 18.63 -0.06 9.75
C GLU A 255 18.18 -0.70 8.43
N VAL A 256 17.39 -1.79 8.51
CA VAL A 256 16.89 -2.50 7.32
C VAL A 256 15.86 -1.65 6.56
N MET A 257 15.03 -0.86 7.26
CA MET A 257 14.06 0.03 6.62
C MET A 257 14.76 1.15 5.82
N HIS A 258 15.85 1.71 6.32
CA HIS A 258 16.65 2.67 5.56
C HIS A 258 17.24 2.04 4.29
N GLN A 259 17.80 0.83 4.38
CA GLN A 259 18.30 0.10 3.21
C GLN A 259 17.19 -0.14 2.18
N PHE A 260 16.00 -0.49 2.63
CA PHE A 260 14.84 -0.71 1.77
C PHE A 260 14.39 0.55 1.03
N VAL A 261 14.31 1.67 1.72
CA VAL A 261 13.97 2.97 1.11
C VAL A 261 15.03 3.41 0.10
N ASP A 262 16.30 3.25 0.42
CA ASP A 262 17.40 3.58 -0.49
C ASP A 262 17.35 2.70 -1.75
N LEU A 263 16.97 1.42 -1.61
CA LEU A 263 16.75 0.51 -2.75
C LEU A 263 15.61 1.00 -3.66
N ILE A 264 14.45 1.35 -3.08
CA ILE A 264 13.31 1.86 -3.86
C ILE A 264 13.69 3.14 -4.60
N ARG A 265 14.37 4.06 -3.91
CA ARG A 265 14.83 5.32 -4.53
C ARG A 265 15.77 5.06 -5.70
N LYS A 266 16.77 4.21 -5.51
CA LYS A 266 17.71 3.81 -6.60
C LYS A 266 16.94 3.25 -7.80
N VAL A 267 15.99 2.33 -7.56
CA VAL A 267 15.18 1.77 -8.65
C VAL A 267 14.36 2.85 -9.36
N ASN A 268 13.75 3.75 -8.59
CA ASN A 268 12.97 4.86 -9.17
C ASN A 268 13.84 5.78 -10.04
N ASP A 269 15.03 6.15 -9.57
CA ASP A 269 15.97 6.99 -10.31
C ASP A 269 16.43 6.32 -11.61
N ASP A 270 16.78 5.04 -11.56
CA ASP A 270 17.19 4.25 -12.73
C ASP A 270 16.05 4.05 -13.75
N CYS A 271 14.79 3.98 -13.27
CA CYS A 271 13.61 3.90 -14.14
C CYS A 271 13.10 5.27 -14.64
N GLY A 272 13.74 6.37 -14.25
CA GLY A 272 13.42 7.72 -14.72
C GLY A 272 12.28 8.40 -13.95
N GLY A 273 12.06 8.06 -12.68
CA GLY A 273 11.08 8.71 -11.81
C GLY A 273 9.64 8.23 -12.01
N CYS A 274 9.45 6.93 -12.27
CA CYS A 274 8.12 6.35 -12.50
C CYS A 274 7.26 6.27 -11.24
N ILE A 275 7.87 6.16 -10.03
CA ILE A 275 7.16 6.09 -8.76
C ILE A 275 6.84 7.52 -8.30
N ARG A 276 5.55 7.87 -8.24
CA ARG A 276 5.10 9.20 -7.81
C ARG A 276 4.94 9.30 -6.30
N ALA A 277 4.45 8.22 -5.66
CA ALA A 277 4.26 8.16 -4.22
C ALA A 277 4.53 6.76 -3.68
N LEU A 278 4.91 6.70 -2.41
CA LEU A 278 5.10 5.46 -1.66
C LEU A 278 4.30 5.55 -0.37
N TYR A 279 3.46 4.55 -0.11
CA TYR A 279 2.66 4.43 1.11
C TYR A 279 3.18 3.28 1.95
N PHE A 280 3.72 3.60 3.12
CA PHE A 280 4.11 2.57 4.07
C PHE A 280 2.87 1.91 4.67
N TYR A 281 2.88 0.62 4.74
CA TYR A 281 1.96 -0.19 5.49
C TYR A 281 2.71 -0.70 6.72
N GLU A 282 2.49 -0.11 7.95
CA GLU A 282 1.52 0.93 8.32
C GLU A 282 2.12 1.94 9.32
N TRP A 283 1.33 2.90 9.84
CA TRP A 283 1.78 3.90 10.80
C TRP A 283 2.19 3.30 12.13
N SER A 284 1.28 2.57 12.75
CA SER A 284 1.50 1.99 14.08
C SER A 284 1.10 0.52 14.10
N ASP A 285 1.72 -0.25 15.00
CA ASP A 285 1.37 -1.64 15.22
C ASP A 285 -0.12 -1.80 15.50
N ASN A 286 -0.77 -2.61 14.70
CA ASN A 286 -2.18 -2.90 14.85
C ASN A 286 -2.38 -4.16 15.71
N VAL A 287 -2.29 -4.00 17.01
CA VAL A 287 -2.41 -5.11 17.98
C VAL A 287 -3.80 -5.77 17.97
N TYR A 288 -4.80 -5.09 17.40
CA TYR A 288 -6.17 -5.61 17.23
C TYR A 288 -6.35 -6.37 15.92
N HIS A 289 -5.35 -6.41 15.08
CA HIS A 289 -5.41 -7.04 13.76
C HIS A 289 -5.74 -8.53 13.82
N GLY A 290 -5.26 -9.23 14.84
CA GLY A 290 -5.59 -10.63 15.11
C GLY A 290 -7.08 -10.93 15.41
N LYS A 291 -7.94 -9.86 15.54
CA LYS A 291 -9.40 -10.00 15.68
C LYS A 291 -10.15 -9.83 14.35
N ILE A 292 -9.59 -9.06 13.44
CA ILE A 292 -10.18 -8.79 12.12
C ILE A 292 -9.92 -9.98 11.20
N TRP A 293 -8.80 -10.65 11.43
CA TRP A 293 -8.34 -11.79 10.67
C TRP A 293 -8.58 -13.05 11.50
N ASN A 294 -9.17 -14.09 10.92
CA ASN A 294 -9.47 -15.36 11.55
C ASN A 294 -8.27 -15.92 12.35
N GLU A 295 -8.50 -16.79 13.33
CA GLU A 295 -7.47 -17.47 14.12
C GLU A 295 -6.38 -18.19 13.29
N GLU A 296 -6.63 -18.39 12.00
CA GLU A 296 -5.72 -19.00 11.02
C GLU A 296 -4.66 -18.03 10.47
N GLN A 297 -4.74 -16.72 10.75
CA GLN A 297 -3.78 -15.75 10.22
C GLN A 297 -2.68 -15.43 11.22
N SER A 298 -1.46 -15.32 10.69
CA SER A 298 -0.27 -15.08 11.51
C SER A 298 -0.35 -13.77 12.29
N PRO A 299 -0.05 -13.79 13.61
CA PRO A 299 0.06 -12.58 14.43
C PRO A 299 1.08 -11.55 13.92
N ILE A 300 1.91 -11.91 12.97
CA ILE A 300 2.92 -11.04 12.34
C ILE A 300 2.30 -9.76 11.75
N HIS A 301 1.04 -9.82 11.32
CA HIS A 301 0.34 -8.66 10.77
C HIS A 301 0.19 -7.51 11.78
N ALA A 302 0.25 -7.79 13.09
CA ALA A 302 0.24 -6.77 14.12
C ALA A 302 1.54 -5.92 14.17
N ALA A 303 2.59 -6.29 13.43
CA ALA A 303 3.93 -5.77 13.60
C ALA A 303 4.45 -4.90 12.44
N PHE A 304 3.58 -4.47 11.54
CA PHE A 304 3.98 -3.69 10.35
C PHE A 304 4.18 -2.19 10.63
N GLY A 305 3.80 -1.70 11.81
CA GLY A 305 3.89 -0.29 12.15
C GLY A 305 5.32 0.26 12.09
N LEU A 306 5.48 1.48 11.55
CA LEU A 306 6.68 2.29 11.74
C LEU A 306 6.82 2.77 13.19
N CYS A 307 5.71 2.79 13.91
CA CYS A 307 5.60 3.05 15.34
C CYS A 307 5.04 1.82 16.07
N ASP A 308 5.21 1.77 17.37
CA ASP A 308 4.49 0.84 18.22
C ASP A 308 2.99 1.24 18.38
N ARG A 309 2.23 0.49 19.17
CA ARG A 309 0.80 0.75 19.41
C ARG A 309 0.50 2.11 20.06
N PHE A 310 1.48 2.74 20.68
CA PHE A 310 1.37 4.06 21.31
C PHE A 310 1.93 5.19 20.44
N CYS A 311 2.18 4.90 19.17
CA CYS A 311 2.79 5.82 18.20
C CYS A 311 4.23 6.25 18.58
N VAL A 312 4.95 5.45 19.36
CA VAL A 312 6.38 5.66 19.60
C VAL A 312 7.16 5.12 18.40
N PRO A 313 7.98 5.95 17.73
CA PRO A 313 8.69 5.53 16.51
C PRO A 313 9.67 4.38 16.76
N LYS A 314 9.69 3.39 15.87
CA LYS A 314 10.65 2.29 15.81
C LYS A 314 11.84 2.61 14.90
N VAL A 315 11.73 3.66 14.11
CA VAL A 315 12.72 4.15 13.16
C VAL A 315 12.72 5.67 13.18
N ASP A 316 13.84 6.32 12.81
CA ASP A 316 13.81 7.77 12.57
C ASP A 316 12.95 8.06 11.32
N ILE A 317 11.68 8.38 11.56
CA ILE A 317 10.68 8.57 10.48
C ILE A 317 11.03 9.82 9.66
N LYS A 318 11.52 10.89 10.29
CA LYS A 318 11.89 12.12 9.55
C LYS A 318 13.06 11.85 8.59
N GLU A 319 14.05 11.09 9.03
CA GLU A 319 15.13 10.65 8.15
C GLU A 319 14.61 9.76 7.03
N LEU A 320 13.74 8.80 7.37
CA LEU A 320 13.14 7.88 6.40
C LEU A 320 12.38 8.61 5.27
N VAL A 321 11.51 9.55 5.66
CA VAL A 321 10.75 10.40 4.73
C VAL A 321 11.68 11.33 3.94
N GLY A 322 12.68 11.90 4.60
CA GLY A 322 13.69 12.76 3.97
C GLY A 322 14.46 12.02 2.87
N ARG A 323 14.79 10.74 3.08
CA ARG A 323 15.47 9.90 2.07
C ARG A 323 14.62 9.71 0.80
N LEU A 324 13.29 9.60 0.91
CA LEU A 324 12.39 9.51 -0.25
C LEU A 324 12.31 10.81 -1.05
N SER A 325 12.30 11.94 -0.34
CA SER A 325 12.12 13.27 -0.92
C SER A 325 13.42 13.88 -1.46
N ALA A 326 14.59 13.34 -1.09
CA ALA A 326 15.87 13.87 -1.53
C ALA A 326 16.03 13.79 -3.05
N GLU A 327 16.34 14.91 -3.68
CA GLU A 327 16.73 14.89 -5.09
C GLU A 327 18.01 14.07 -5.28
N ALA A 328 18.06 13.26 -6.33
CA ALA A 328 19.29 12.56 -6.68
C ALA A 328 20.40 13.58 -6.90
N PRO A 329 21.62 13.38 -6.34
CA PRO A 329 22.74 14.24 -6.65
C PRO A 329 22.89 14.31 -8.17
N SER A 330 22.94 15.52 -8.73
CA SER A 330 23.17 15.73 -10.15
C SER A 330 24.40 14.93 -10.57
N ARG A 331 24.21 13.95 -11.45
CA ARG A 331 25.37 13.25 -12.04
C ARG A 331 26.16 14.30 -12.81
N ALA A 332 27.32 14.67 -12.22
CA ALA A 332 28.30 15.57 -12.82
C ALA A 332 28.95 14.90 -14.05
#